data_9eece0b1fcd57d34e76285d5b7aef928
#
_entry.id   9eece0b1fcd57d34e76285d5b7aef928
#
_cell.length_a   1.000
_cell.length_b   1.000
_cell.length_c   1.000
_cell.angle_alpha   90.00
_cell.angle_beta   90.00
_cell.angle_gamma   90.00
#
_symmetry.space_group_name_H-M   'P 1'
#
loop_
_entity.id
_entity.type
_entity.pdbx_description
1 polymer ?
#
loop_
_entity_poly.entity_id
_entity_poly.type
_entity_poly.pdbx_seq_one_letter_code
_entity_poly.pdbx_strand_id
1 'polypeptide(L)'
;MLSLYYNIFAFIASLTSNSIHMTKTPMINMKKIDDNFVADMERRTILNAVLVAGASLPVGWMGGGFIYFFVPPGGGDSSKGLLAKDALGNNVKGSNWVKDHPYPERSLVEGLNGDAHYLITKEDGNLEDYAINAVCTHLGCVVPWNRASNKYICPCHGSQYDSTGKVIRGPAPLSLALAHSELNDDIVSLSPWTEVDFRTGETPWWK
;
A
#
# COMPACT_ATOMS: atom_id res chain seq x y z
N MET A 1 4.53 -5.52 13.69
CA MET A 1 3.54 -4.44 13.95
C MET A 1 3.07 -4.36 15.40
N LEU A 2 2.84 -5.44 16.12
CA LEU A 2 2.45 -5.39 17.55
C LEU A 2 3.49 -4.70 18.45
N SER A 3 4.78 -4.77 18.14
CA SER A 3 5.85 -4.16 18.95
C SER A 3 5.83 -2.62 18.93
N LEU A 4 5.39 -2.02 17.83
CA LEU A 4 5.30 -0.56 17.71
C LEU A 4 4.11 0.01 18.52
N TYR A 5 3.01 -0.73 18.58
CA TYR A 5 1.83 -0.36 19.37
C TYR A 5 2.13 -0.38 20.87
N TYR A 6 2.92 -1.34 21.33
CA TYR A 6 3.31 -1.42 22.74
C TYR A 6 4.20 -0.24 23.15
N ASN A 7 5.08 0.20 22.26
CA ASN A 7 5.95 1.35 22.56
C ASN A 7 5.22 2.69 22.60
N ILE A 8 4.21 2.87 21.74
CA ILE A 8 3.39 4.10 21.75
C ILE A 8 2.51 4.14 23.00
N PHE A 9 1.92 3.03 23.41
CA PHE A 9 1.14 2.95 24.64
C PHE A 9 1.98 3.17 25.89
N ALA A 10 3.20 2.62 25.93
CA ALA A 10 4.15 2.83 27.02
C ALA A 10 4.63 4.29 27.09
N PHE A 11 4.80 4.97 25.95
CA PHE A 11 5.17 6.38 25.91
C PHE A 11 4.04 7.29 26.40
N ILE A 12 2.79 7.02 26.04
CA ILE A 12 1.62 7.74 26.56
C ILE A 12 1.43 7.49 28.05
N ALA A 13 1.60 6.26 28.51
CA ALA A 13 1.54 5.93 29.94
C ALA A 13 2.67 6.59 30.75
N SER A 14 3.85 6.79 30.16
CA SER A 14 4.98 7.50 30.78
C SER A 14 4.71 9.01 30.93
N LEU A 15 3.92 9.62 30.03
CA LEU A 15 3.54 11.02 30.13
C LEU A 15 2.50 11.30 31.22
N THR A 16 1.74 10.27 31.62
CA THR A 16 0.74 10.40 32.71
C THR A 16 1.29 10.07 34.09
N SER A 17 2.49 9.49 34.18
CA SER A 17 3.14 9.06 35.43
C SER A 17 4.17 10.05 35.97
N ASN A 18 4.08 11.34 35.62
CA ASN A 18 4.82 12.34 36.36
C ASN A 18 4.14 12.55 37.73
N SER A 19 4.54 11.71 38.66
CA SER A 19 4.28 11.87 40.09
C SER A 19 4.71 13.27 40.50
N ILE A 20 3.72 14.15 40.67
CA ILE A 20 3.93 15.45 41.28
C ILE A 20 4.41 15.17 42.71
N HIS A 21 5.69 15.38 42.93
CA HIS A 21 6.27 15.37 44.28
C HIS A 21 5.58 16.50 45.06
N MET A 22 4.56 16.14 45.86
CA MET A 22 3.94 17.06 46.80
C MET A 22 5.00 17.42 47.86
N THR A 23 5.64 18.56 47.66
CA THR A 23 6.31 19.23 48.75
C THR A 23 5.28 19.57 49.82
N LYS A 24 5.47 19.07 51.02
CA LYS A 24 4.65 19.40 52.20
C LYS A 24 4.62 20.92 52.34
N THR A 25 3.53 21.54 51.90
CA THR A 25 3.22 22.93 52.26
C THR A 25 2.98 23.02 53.76
N PRO A 26 3.53 24.05 54.45
CA PRO A 26 3.31 24.25 55.88
C PRO A 26 1.80 24.40 56.15
N MET A 27 1.34 23.72 57.18
CA MET A 27 -0.05 23.79 57.63
C MET A 27 -0.39 25.25 57.97
N ILE A 28 -1.14 25.91 57.06
CA ILE A 28 -1.76 27.16 57.36
C ILE A 28 -2.97 26.86 58.27
N ASN A 29 -2.93 27.46 59.46
CA ASN A 29 -3.94 27.36 60.48
C ASN A 29 -5.27 27.85 59.90
N MET A 30 -6.16 26.95 59.54
CA MET A 30 -7.44 27.27 58.95
C MET A 30 -8.40 27.84 59.99
N LYS A 31 -8.36 29.13 60.10
CA LYS A 31 -9.40 29.93 60.76
C LYS A 31 -10.66 29.84 59.92
N LYS A 32 -11.67 29.12 60.49
CA LYS A 32 -13.08 29.05 60.08
C LYS A 32 -13.35 29.40 58.59
N ILE A 33 -13.41 28.40 57.77
CA ILE A 33 -13.91 28.53 56.41
C ILE A 33 -15.42 28.72 56.50
N ASP A 34 -15.91 29.82 55.95
CA ASP A 34 -17.34 30.04 55.79
C ASP A 34 -17.92 28.89 54.94
N ASP A 35 -19.03 28.28 55.43
CA ASP A 35 -19.71 27.16 54.75
C ASP A 35 -20.25 27.49 53.34
N ASN A 36 -20.04 28.72 52.86
CA ASN A 36 -20.39 29.18 51.51
C ASN A 36 -19.23 29.19 50.52
N PHE A 37 -18.01 28.81 50.94
CA PHE A 37 -16.90 28.68 49.99
C PHE A 37 -16.91 27.33 49.34
N VAL A 38 -17.78 27.14 48.35
CA VAL A 38 -17.67 26.02 47.41
C VAL A 38 -16.39 26.23 46.61
N ALA A 39 -15.40 25.42 46.86
CA ALA A 39 -14.12 25.53 46.20
C ALA A 39 -14.33 25.49 44.67
N ASP A 40 -13.96 26.56 43.99
CA ASP A 40 -13.99 26.70 42.52
C ASP A 40 -13.21 25.60 41.79
N MET A 41 -12.50 24.77 42.54
CA MET A 41 -11.71 23.63 42.10
C MET A 41 -12.56 22.56 41.44
N GLU A 42 -13.77 22.27 41.93
CA GLU A 42 -14.64 21.26 41.29
C GLU A 42 -15.16 21.75 39.93
N ARG A 43 -15.58 23.01 39.87
CA ARG A 43 -16.04 23.61 38.59
C ARG A 43 -14.93 23.65 37.56
N ARG A 44 -13.71 24.03 37.95
CA ARG A 44 -12.54 24.05 37.06
C ARG A 44 -12.18 22.63 36.59
N THR A 45 -12.23 21.66 37.48
CA THR A 45 -11.96 20.27 37.15
C THR A 45 -12.98 19.71 36.16
N ILE A 46 -14.26 19.97 36.39
CA ILE A 46 -15.35 19.59 35.47
C ILE A 46 -15.23 20.30 34.14
N LEU A 47 -14.97 21.60 34.12
CA LEU A 47 -14.78 22.34 32.88
C LEU A 47 -13.58 21.88 32.09
N ASN A 48 -12.45 21.59 32.76
CA ASN A 48 -11.26 21.04 32.11
C ASN A 48 -11.53 19.64 31.59
N ALA A 49 -12.24 18.79 32.32
CA ALA A 49 -12.61 17.45 31.85
C ALA A 49 -13.51 17.53 30.61
N VAL A 50 -14.51 18.43 30.60
CA VAL A 50 -15.38 18.64 29.43
C VAL A 50 -14.60 19.20 28.24
N LEU A 51 -13.68 20.13 28.44
CA LEU A 51 -12.82 20.68 27.41
C LEU A 51 -11.90 19.61 26.81
N VAL A 52 -11.26 18.81 27.67
CA VAL A 52 -10.38 17.71 27.21
C VAL A 52 -11.18 16.66 26.45
N ALA A 53 -12.35 16.26 26.98
CA ALA A 53 -13.22 15.30 26.31
C ALA A 53 -13.74 15.86 24.96
N GLY A 54 -14.16 17.12 24.93
CA GLY A 54 -14.63 17.78 23.71
C GLY A 54 -13.55 17.97 22.65
N ALA A 55 -12.32 18.26 23.04
CA ALA A 55 -11.19 18.40 22.14
C ALA A 55 -10.61 17.04 21.67
N SER A 56 -10.66 16.01 22.52
CA SER A 56 -10.08 14.70 22.20
C SER A 56 -10.85 13.97 21.08
N LEU A 57 -12.17 14.17 20.98
CA LEU A 57 -12.98 13.54 19.94
C LEU A 57 -12.57 13.99 18.52
N PRO A 58 -12.55 15.29 18.18
CA PRO A 58 -12.13 15.71 16.84
C PRO A 58 -10.66 15.43 16.57
N VAL A 59 -9.77 15.58 17.57
CA VAL A 59 -8.35 15.28 17.42
C VAL A 59 -8.13 13.78 17.19
N GLY A 60 -8.83 12.93 17.94
CA GLY A 60 -8.78 11.48 17.75
C GLY A 60 -9.34 11.05 16.38
N TRP A 61 -10.43 11.65 15.94
CA TRP A 61 -11.03 11.40 14.63
C TRP A 61 -10.10 11.84 13.49
N MET A 62 -9.56 13.07 13.57
CA MET A 62 -8.61 13.57 12.57
C MET A 62 -7.32 12.77 12.55
N GLY A 63 -6.74 12.47 13.71
CA GLY A 63 -5.52 11.65 13.82
C GLY A 63 -5.73 10.23 13.33
N GLY A 64 -6.83 9.60 13.70
CA GLY A 64 -7.20 8.27 13.25
C GLY A 64 -7.45 8.23 11.74
N GLY A 65 -8.18 9.21 11.21
CA GLY A 65 -8.41 9.36 9.77
C GLY A 65 -7.13 9.60 8.98
N PHE A 66 -6.22 10.41 9.52
CA PHE A 66 -4.90 10.65 8.92
C PHE A 66 -4.07 9.36 8.86
N ILE A 67 -3.99 8.63 9.97
CA ILE A 67 -3.27 7.34 10.00
C ILE A 67 -3.92 6.34 9.04
N TYR A 68 -5.25 6.24 9.02
CA TYR A 68 -5.98 5.36 8.12
C TYR A 68 -5.73 5.70 6.64
N PHE A 69 -5.58 6.97 6.30
CA PHE A 69 -5.28 7.41 4.93
C PHE A 69 -3.90 6.93 4.46
N PHE A 70 -2.90 6.88 5.36
CA PHE A 70 -1.54 6.43 5.03
C PHE A 70 -1.34 4.91 5.19
N VAL A 71 -2.26 4.22 5.84
CA VAL A 71 -2.24 2.75 5.92
C VAL A 71 -3.20 2.21 4.88
N PRO A 72 -2.71 1.70 3.74
CA PRO A 72 -3.60 1.16 2.73
C PRO A 72 -4.45 0.02 3.34
N PRO A 73 -5.77 0.04 3.12
CA PRO A 73 -6.63 -1.04 3.57
C PRO A 73 -6.26 -2.31 2.80
N GLY A 74 -5.76 -3.29 3.52
CA GLY A 74 -5.45 -4.59 2.98
C GLY A 74 -3.99 -4.81 2.64
N GLY A 75 -3.16 -4.99 3.67
CA GLY A 75 -2.07 -5.93 3.57
C GLY A 75 -2.65 -7.32 3.41
N GLY A 76 -3.19 -7.62 2.22
CA GLY A 76 -3.50 -8.99 1.83
C GLY A 76 -2.22 -9.78 1.94
N ASP A 77 -2.34 -10.97 2.49
CA ASP A 77 -1.25 -11.94 2.60
C ASP A 77 -0.56 -12.03 1.23
N SER A 78 0.63 -11.46 1.12
CA SER A 78 1.39 -11.41 -0.15
C SER A 78 1.67 -12.79 -0.73
N SER A 79 1.43 -13.84 0.07
CA SER A 79 1.58 -15.24 -0.31
C SER A 79 0.41 -15.80 -1.13
N LYS A 80 -0.75 -15.12 -1.16
CA LYS A 80 -1.94 -15.61 -1.87
C LYS A 80 -2.15 -14.99 -3.26
N GLY A 81 -1.21 -14.21 -3.75
CA GLY A 81 -1.38 -13.45 -4.98
C GLY A 81 -2.35 -12.26 -4.80
N LEU A 82 -2.17 -11.24 -5.56
CA LEU A 82 -3.06 -10.09 -5.63
C LEU A 82 -4.00 -10.26 -6.82
N LEU A 83 -5.30 -9.99 -6.64
CA LEU A 83 -6.25 -10.05 -7.73
C LEU A 83 -5.97 -8.92 -8.73
N ALA A 84 -5.84 -9.27 -10.00
CA ALA A 84 -5.69 -8.30 -11.07
C ALA A 84 -6.96 -7.46 -11.21
N LYS A 85 -6.79 -6.15 -11.34
CA LYS A 85 -7.91 -5.22 -11.49
C LYS A 85 -7.85 -4.50 -12.83
N ASP A 86 -9.02 -4.24 -13.40
CA ASP A 86 -9.16 -3.42 -14.58
C ASP A 86 -9.03 -1.92 -14.26
N ALA A 87 -9.11 -1.07 -15.28
CA ALA A 87 -9.05 0.37 -15.14
C ALA A 87 -10.19 0.98 -14.30
N LEU A 88 -11.25 0.23 -14.03
CA LEU A 88 -12.38 0.62 -13.19
C LEU A 88 -12.27 0.10 -11.75
N GLY A 89 -11.22 -0.69 -11.46
CA GLY A 89 -10.99 -1.30 -10.15
C GLY A 89 -11.76 -2.62 -9.93
N ASN A 90 -12.39 -3.17 -10.96
CA ASN A 90 -13.06 -4.47 -10.86
C ASN A 90 -12.05 -5.61 -11.04
N ASN A 91 -12.32 -6.76 -10.43
CA ASN A 91 -11.50 -7.95 -10.64
C ASN A 91 -11.60 -8.44 -12.10
N VAL A 92 -10.44 -8.72 -12.69
CA VAL A 92 -10.35 -9.21 -14.06
C VAL A 92 -10.83 -10.66 -14.12
N LYS A 93 -11.84 -10.91 -14.97
CA LYS A 93 -12.32 -12.25 -15.28
C LYS A 93 -11.64 -12.75 -16.55
N GLY A 94 -10.98 -13.90 -16.47
CA GLY A 94 -10.19 -14.46 -17.58
C GLY A 94 -11.02 -14.69 -18.84
N SER A 95 -12.21 -15.27 -18.69
CA SER A 95 -13.11 -15.57 -19.81
C SER A 95 -13.58 -14.34 -20.58
N ASN A 96 -13.85 -13.22 -19.88
CA ASN A 96 -14.21 -11.96 -20.51
C ASN A 96 -12.99 -11.25 -21.08
N TRP A 97 -11.90 -11.25 -20.34
CA TRP A 97 -10.65 -10.58 -20.73
C TRP A 97 -10.14 -11.06 -22.08
N VAL A 98 -10.09 -12.38 -22.29
CA VAL A 98 -9.62 -12.98 -23.54
C VAL A 98 -10.53 -12.64 -24.73
N LYS A 99 -11.84 -12.49 -24.49
CA LYS A 99 -12.80 -12.08 -25.55
C LYS A 99 -12.60 -10.63 -25.97
N ASP A 100 -12.35 -9.76 -24.97
CA ASP A 100 -12.19 -8.33 -25.19
C ASP A 100 -10.79 -7.98 -25.72
N HIS A 101 -9.78 -8.82 -25.41
CA HIS A 101 -8.38 -8.64 -25.77
C HIS A 101 -7.82 -9.89 -26.48
N PRO A 102 -8.24 -10.16 -27.73
CA PRO A 102 -7.79 -11.32 -28.47
C PRO A 102 -6.30 -11.21 -28.86
N TYR A 103 -5.63 -12.35 -29.03
CA TYR A 103 -4.26 -12.42 -29.54
C TYR A 103 -4.08 -11.59 -30.84
N PRO A 104 -3.01 -10.85 -31.01
CA PRO A 104 -1.81 -10.73 -30.16
C PRO A 104 -1.84 -9.49 -29.25
N GLU A 105 -3.01 -9.11 -28.75
CA GLU A 105 -3.15 -7.91 -27.91
C GLU A 105 -2.56 -8.15 -26.53
N ARG A 106 -2.03 -7.06 -25.95
CA ARG A 106 -1.49 -7.00 -24.60
C ARG A 106 -2.09 -5.83 -23.88
N SER A 107 -2.79 -6.07 -22.82
CA SER A 107 -3.54 -5.04 -22.12
C SER A 107 -3.12 -4.90 -20.68
N LEU A 108 -3.19 -3.69 -20.17
CA LEU A 108 -2.74 -3.34 -18.84
C LEU A 108 -3.81 -3.64 -17.80
N VAL A 109 -3.38 -4.18 -16.68
CA VAL A 109 -4.15 -4.35 -15.45
C VAL A 109 -3.36 -3.77 -14.28
N GLU A 110 -4.06 -3.41 -13.22
CA GLU A 110 -3.42 -3.15 -11.93
C GLU A 110 -3.05 -4.48 -11.27
N GLY A 111 -1.79 -4.65 -10.94
CA GLY A 111 -1.25 -5.87 -10.35
C GLY A 111 -0.51 -5.64 -9.05
N LEU A 112 0.62 -6.35 -8.89
CA LEU A 112 1.42 -6.31 -7.66
C LEU A 112 1.84 -4.89 -7.31
N ASN A 113 1.73 -4.54 -6.03
CA ASN A 113 2.06 -3.23 -5.47
C ASN A 113 1.28 -2.03 -6.07
N GLY A 114 0.20 -2.28 -6.82
CA GLY A 114 -0.50 -1.24 -7.57
C GLY A 114 0.16 -0.86 -8.89
N ASP A 115 1.21 -1.57 -9.30
CA ASP A 115 1.88 -1.34 -10.58
C ASP A 115 1.06 -1.87 -11.74
N ALA A 116 1.21 -1.23 -12.90
CA ALA A 116 0.62 -1.70 -14.15
C ALA A 116 1.35 -2.97 -14.63
N HIS A 117 0.56 -4.01 -14.94
CA HIS A 117 1.05 -5.28 -15.50
C HIS A 117 0.35 -5.58 -16.82
N TYR A 118 1.07 -6.17 -17.74
CA TYR A 118 0.51 -6.70 -18.99
C TYR A 118 0.05 -8.14 -18.79
N LEU A 119 -1.24 -8.38 -19.03
CA LEU A 119 -1.74 -9.71 -19.29
C LEU A 119 -1.59 -10.02 -20.77
N ILE A 120 -1.14 -11.23 -21.09
CA ILE A 120 -0.81 -11.67 -22.44
C ILE A 120 -1.74 -12.81 -22.82
N THR A 121 -2.44 -12.65 -23.93
CA THR A 121 -3.30 -13.70 -24.48
C THR A 121 -2.51 -14.53 -25.48
N LYS A 122 -2.55 -15.87 -25.34
CA LYS A 122 -1.98 -16.86 -26.27
C LYS A 122 -2.82 -17.00 -27.54
N GLU A 123 -2.26 -17.59 -28.59
CA GLU A 123 -2.96 -17.93 -29.83
C GLU A 123 -4.12 -18.90 -29.62
N ASP A 124 -4.04 -19.75 -28.61
CA ASP A 124 -5.07 -20.72 -28.22
C ASP A 124 -6.24 -20.10 -27.47
N GLY A 125 -6.21 -18.78 -27.24
CA GLY A 125 -7.25 -18.06 -26.50
C GLY A 125 -7.19 -18.21 -24.99
N ASN A 126 -6.04 -18.63 -24.43
CA ASN A 126 -5.79 -18.66 -23.01
C ASN A 126 -4.86 -17.52 -22.60
N LEU A 127 -4.78 -17.23 -21.30
CA LEU A 127 -3.79 -16.32 -20.76
C LEU A 127 -2.43 -17.03 -20.63
N GLU A 128 -1.34 -16.26 -20.75
CA GLU A 128 -0.01 -16.73 -20.38
C GLU A 128 0.08 -16.93 -18.87
N ASP A 129 0.95 -17.86 -18.46
CA ASP A 129 1.20 -18.18 -17.05
C ASP A 129 2.03 -17.10 -16.35
N TYR A 130 2.41 -16.05 -17.10
CA TYR A 130 3.14 -14.92 -16.59
C TYR A 130 2.55 -13.59 -17.06
N ALA A 131 2.71 -12.57 -16.23
CA ALA A 131 2.44 -11.18 -16.52
C ALA A 131 3.74 -10.39 -16.51
N ILE A 132 3.79 -9.30 -17.27
CA ILE A 132 4.97 -8.44 -17.37
C ILE A 132 4.65 -7.11 -16.66
N ASN A 133 5.45 -6.74 -15.67
CA ASN A 133 5.36 -5.42 -15.07
C ASN A 133 5.72 -4.34 -16.12
N ALA A 134 4.84 -3.38 -16.30
CA ALA A 134 4.99 -2.34 -17.32
C ALA A 134 5.94 -1.20 -16.90
N VAL A 135 6.54 -1.27 -15.73
CA VAL A 135 7.40 -0.19 -15.19
C VAL A 135 8.81 -0.31 -15.73
N CYS A 136 9.26 0.72 -16.45
CA CYS A 136 10.59 0.80 -17.03
C CYS A 136 11.68 0.80 -15.96
N THR A 137 12.66 -0.09 -16.09
CA THR A 137 13.77 -0.25 -15.14
C THR A 137 14.80 0.92 -15.17
N HIS A 138 14.63 1.89 -16.09
CA HIS A 138 15.47 3.08 -16.10
C HIS A 138 15.03 4.08 -15.02
N LEU A 139 13.83 4.64 -15.12
CA LEU A 139 13.31 5.68 -14.21
C LEU A 139 11.79 5.53 -13.93
N GLY A 140 11.23 4.35 -14.06
CA GLY A 140 9.87 4.07 -13.60
C GLY A 140 8.72 4.50 -14.53
N CYS A 141 9.00 4.88 -15.79
CA CYS A 141 7.91 5.18 -16.73
C CYS A 141 7.14 3.93 -17.12
N VAL A 142 5.83 4.05 -17.31
CA VAL A 142 5.03 2.94 -17.88
C VAL A 142 5.39 2.78 -19.36
N VAL A 143 5.71 1.56 -19.77
CA VAL A 143 6.18 1.23 -21.13
C VAL A 143 5.03 0.70 -21.96
N PRO A 144 4.56 1.42 -22.99
CA PRO A 144 3.51 0.93 -23.87
C PRO A 144 4.00 -0.19 -24.80
N TRP A 145 3.08 -1.10 -25.12
CA TRP A 145 3.26 -2.11 -26.14
C TRP A 145 3.09 -1.51 -27.54
N ASN A 146 4.09 -1.69 -28.39
CA ASN A 146 4.03 -1.29 -29.80
C ASN A 146 3.82 -2.52 -30.67
N ARG A 147 2.59 -2.73 -31.13
CA ARG A 147 2.19 -3.88 -31.95
C ARG A 147 2.95 -3.93 -33.29
N ALA A 148 3.18 -2.77 -33.91
CA ALA A 148 3.81 -2.72 -35.23
C ALA A 148 5.29 -3.15 -35.20
N SER A 149 5.99 -2.89 -34.09
CA SER A 149 7.38 -3.29 -33.92
C SER A 149 7.56 -4.58 -33.09
N ASN A 150 6.45 -5.12 -32.56
CA ASN A 150 6.44 -6.27 -31.65
C ASN A 150 7.38 -6.09 -30.43
N LYS A 151 7.34 -4.88 -29.83
CA LYS A 151 8.21 -4.47 -28.73
C LYS A 151 7.51 -3.58 -27.74
N TYR A 152 8.00 -3.58 -26.51
CA TYR A 152 7.68 -2.50 -25.56
C TYR A 152 8.70 -1.39 -25.74
N ILE A 153 8.23 -0.14 -25.89
CA ILE A 153 9.08 1.03 -26.15
C ILE A 153 8.75 2.10 -25.13
N CYS A 154 9.73 2.39 -24.26
CA CYS A 154 9.57 3.42 -23.25
C CYS A 154 9.57 4.82 -23.89
N PRO A 155 8.50 5.62 -23.71
CA PRO A 155 8.40 6.93 -24.33
C PRO A 155 9.34 7.98 -23.72
N CYS A 156 9.84 7.74 -22.51
CA CYS A 156 10.65 8.71 -21.77
C CYS A 156 12.06 8.86 -22.38
N HIS A 157 12.77 7.74 -22.58
CA HIS A 157 14.15 7.77 -23.06
C HIS A 157 14.46 6.67 -24.10
N GLY A 158 13.42 6.07 -24.66
CA GLY A 158 13.54 5.14 -25.78
C GLY A 158 14.10 3.75 -25.43
N SER A 159 14.06 3.33 -24.17
CA SER A 159 14.37 1.95 -23.81
C SER A 159 13.43 0.98 -24.52
N GLN A 160 13.97 -0.11 -25.07
CA GLN A 160 13.23 -1.11 -25.82
C GLN A 160 13.35 -2.48 -25.16
N TYR A 161 12.23 -3.17 -25.14
CA TYR A 161 12.14 -4.54 -24.64
C TYR A 161 11.44 -5.41 -25.69
N ASP A 162 11.83 -6.66 -25.78
CA ASP A 162 11.17 -7.60 -26.69
C ASP A 162 9.76 -7.98 -26.21
N SER A 163 9.14 -8.90 -26.92
CA SER A 163 7.79 -9.39 -26.62
C SER A 163 7.68 -10.09 -25.26
N THR A 164 8.79 -10.55 -24.68
CA THR A 164 8.84 -11.18 -23.35
C THR A 164 9.21 -10.20 -22.24
N GLY A 165 9.45 -8.92 -22.58
CA GLY A 165 9.91 -7.90 -21.64
C GLY A 165 11.42 -7.95 -21.36
N LYS A 166 12.21 -8.70 -22.12
CA LYS A 166 13.67 -8.68 -22.04
C LYS A 166 14.20 -7.39 -22.63
N VAL A 167 15.12 -6.72 -21.93
CA VAL A 167 15.75 -5.51 -22.44
C VAL A 167 16.59 -5.79 -23.68
N ILE A 168 16.41 -4.99 -24.75
CA ILE A 168 17.13 -5.12 -26.01
C ILE A 168 17.98 -3.88 -26.29
N ARG A 169 17.51 -2.68 -25.87
CA ARG A 169 18.17 -1.43 -26.17
C ARG A 169 17.75 -0.33 -25.21
N GLY A 170 18.62 0.62 -25.04
CA GLY A 170 18.33 1.90 -24.37
C GLY A 170 19.02 2.05 -23.04
N PRO A 171 18.71 3.11 -22.29
CA PRO A 171 19.34 3.36 -21.00
C PRO A 171 18.87 2.43 -19.89
N ALA A 172 17.79 1.65 -20.08
CA ALA A 172 17.33 0.67 -19.10
C ALA A 172 18.36 -0.44 -18.87
N PRO A 173 18.81 -0.66 -17.63
CA PRO A 173 19.87 -1.63 -17.34
C PRO A 173 19.36 -3.08 -17.27
N LEU A 174 18.07 -3.28 -17.01
CA LEU A 174 17.49 -4.58 -16.66
C LEU A 174 16.20 -4.81 -17.44
N SER A 175 15.83 -6.10 -17.57
CA SER A 175 14.55 -6.52 -18.15
C SER A 175 13.38 -6.13 -17.26
N LEU A 176 12.18 -6.04 -17.83
CA LEU A 176 10.94 -5.78 -17.06
C LEU A 176 10.71 -6.94 -16.08
N ALA A 177 10.21 -6.62 -14.90
CA ALA A 177 9.91 -7.63 -13.89
C ALA A 177 8.76 -8.53 -14.34
N LEU A 178 8.77 -9.78 -13.87
CA LEU A 178 7.74 -10.78 -14.13
C LEU A 178 6.88 -10.99 -12.88
N ALA A 179 5.67 -11.42 -13.10
CA ALA A 179 4.77 -11.97 -12.10
C ALA A 179 4.15 -13.26 -12.64
N HIS A 180 3.79 -14.19 -11.76
CA HIS A 180 2.94 -15.32 -12.16
C HIS A 180 1.52 -14.81 -12.39
N SER A 181 0.87 -15.38 -13.40
CA SER A 181 -0.54 -15.15 -13.71
C SER A 181 -1.29 -16.47 -13.57
N GLU A 182 -2.17 -16.53 -12.60
CA GLU A 182 -2.99 -17.70 -12.31
C GLU A 182 -4.46 -17.38 -12.45
N LEU A 183 -5.20 -18.32 -13.00
CA LEU A 183 -6.64 -18.21 -13.13
C LEU A 183 -7.32 -19.06 -12.05
N ASN A 184 -7.93 -18.43 -11.05
CA ASN A 184 -8.64 -19.09 -9.97
C ASN A 184 -10.14 -18.69 -10.05
N ASP A 185 -11.03 -19.65 -10.24
CA ASP A 185 -12.48 -19.41 -10.36
C ASP A 185 -12.83 -18.29 -11.38
N ASP A 186 -12.19 -18.32 -12.55
CA ASP A 186 -12.29 -17.32 -13.62
C ASP A 186 -11.79 -15.90 -13.23
N ILE A 187 -11.13 -15.75 -12.10
CA ILE A 187 -10.51 -14.49 -11.66
C ILE A 187 -9.01 -14.59 -11.81
N VAL A 188 -8.40 -13.58 -12.42
CA VAL A 188 -6.95 -13.52 -12.60
C VAL A 188 -6.29 -13.04 -11.31
N SER A 189 -5.36 -13.82 -10.79
CA SER A 189 -4.50 -13.47 -9.67
C SER A 189 -3.04 -13.37 -10.11
N LEU A 190 -2.34 -12.38 -9.57
CA LEU A 190 -0.91 -12.17 -9.81
C LEU A 190 -0.13 -12.46 -8.53
N SER A 191 0.93 -13.26 -8.64
CA SER A 191 1.83 -13.55 -7.53
C SER A 191 3.29 -13.24 -7.91
N PRO A 192 4.16 -12.93 -6.94
CA PRO A 192 5.55 -12.58 -7.22
C PRO A 192 6.30 -13.70 -7.90
N TRP A 193 7.04 -13.39 -8.96
CA TRP A 193 7.96 -14.32 -9.61
C TRP A 193 9.26 -14.43 -8.82
N THR A 194 9.53 -15.58 -8.24
CA THR A 194 10.69 -15.83 -7.38
C THR A 194 11.70 -16.82 -7.96
N GLU A 195 11.33 -17.52 -9.00
CA GLU A 195 12.14 -18.48 -9.71
C GLU A 195 13.17 -17.80 -10.62
N VAL A 196 13.99 -18.61 -11.26
CA VAL A 196 14.94 -18.14 -12.27
C VAL A 196 14.19 -17.47 -13.42
N ASP A 197 14.67 -16.32 -13.87
CA ASP A 197 14.12 -15.64 -15.04
C ASP A 197 14.39 -16.49 -16.30
N PHE A 198 13.35 -17.04 -16.90
CA PHE A 198 13.44 -17.91 -18.08
C PHE A 198 14.05 -17.21 -19.31
N ARG A 199 14.06 -15.86 -19.32
CA ARG A 199 14.62 -15.05 -20.42
C ARG A 199 16.13 -14.92 -20.34
N THR A 200 16.71 -14.95 -19.15
CA THR A 200 18.14 -14.71 -18.92
C THR A 200 18.85 -15.93 -18.31
N GLY A 201 18.12 -16.81 -17.63
CA GLY A 201 18.69 -17.92 -16.87
C GLY A 201 19.32 -17.50 -15.54
N GLU A 202 19.09 -16.27 -15.10
CA GLU A 202 19.64 -15.71 -13.87
C GLU A 202 18.58 -15.54 -12.79
N THR A 203 19.01 -15.29 -11.55
CA THR A 203 18.10 -14.95 -10.46
C THR A 203 17.46 -13.60 -10.72
N PRO A 204 16.15 -13.43 -10.44
CA PRO A 204 15.46 -12.17 -10.70
C PRO A 204 16.04 -11.02 -9.87
N TRP A 205 16.24 -9.88 -10.52
CA TRP A 205 16.72 -8.65 -9.85
C TRP A 205 15.66 -7.99 -8.95
N TRP A 206 14.38 -8.31 -9.17
CA TRP A 206 13.24 -7.76 -8.42
C TRP A 206 12.84 -8.59 -7.19
N LYS A 207 13.63 -9.60 -6.84
CA LYS A 207 13.39 -10.48 -5.70
C LYS A 207 13.71 -9.81 -4.36
#